data_65f89fdc98aa1948469e3a79095b99cd
#
_entry.id   65f89fdc98aa1948469e3a79095b99cd
#
_cell.length_a   1.000
_cell.length_b   1.000
_cell.length_c   1.000
_cell.angle_alpha   90.00
_cell.angle_beta   90.00
_cell.angle_gamma   90.00
#
_symmetry.space_group_name_H-M   'P 1'
#
loop_
_entity.id
_entity.type
_entity.pdbx_description
1 polymer ?
#
loop_
_entity_poly.entity_id
_entity_poly.type
_entity_poly.pdbx_seq_one_letter_code
_entity_poly.pdbx_strand_id
1 'polypeptide(L)'
;MANSTFSGPIRSESTLKTVSKNATTGAITEVTTLGDGPVSLSDGDVTLTNATHSGRVLLVPDGSQDNTYTLPAPIAGSVFRFVYAGGAADATDAIIVTPGNTNFYIRGVSFHDSDNAISSVFSDGNSNSSIQINVPQAFDVTIIGKDSTNYQIFGSVTSATAPAFADQ
;
A
#
# COMPACT_ATOMS: atom_id res chain seq x y z
N MET A 1 -25.29 19.26 -22.59
CA MET A 1 -23.98 19.95 -22.44
C MET A 1 -22.99 19.28 -23.37
N ALA A 2 -22.27 20.04 -24.17
CA ALA A 2 -21.25 19.48 -25.06
C ALA A 2 -20.03 19.01 -24.25
N ASN A 3 -19.59 17.78 -24.47
CA ASN A 3 -18.32 17.33 -23.96
C ASN A 3 -17.21 17.96 -24.81
N SER A 4 -16.28 18.65 -24.17
CA SER A 4 -15.07 19.13 -24.84
C SER A 4 -14.06 17.99 -24.90
N THR A 5 -13.69 17.54 -26.08
CA THR A 5 -12.66 16.52 -26.30
C THR A 5 -11.36 17.22 -26.67
N PHE A 6 -10.28 16.97 -25.95
CA PHE A 6 -8.94 17.47 -26.28
C PHE A 6 -8.19 16.36 -27.02
N SER A 7 -7.72 16.68 -28.23
CA SER A 7 -6.98 15.74 -29.09
C SER A 7 -5.46 15.93 -29.02
N GLY A 8 -4.95 16.67 -28.06
CA GLY A 8 -3.52 16.95 -27.89
C GLY A 8 -3.10 16.96 -26.43
N PRO A 9 -1.79 17.12 -26.15
CA PRO A 9 -1.31 17.17 -24.78
C PRO A 9 -1.91 18.37 -24.03
N ILE A 10 -2.38 18.13 -22.81
CA ILE A 10 -2.84 19.17 -21.89
C ILE A 10 -1.62 19.66 -21.11
N ARG A 11 -1.30 20.95 -21.22
CA ARG A 11 -0.28 21.61 -20.41
C ARG A 11 -0.99 22.42 -19.32
N SER A 12 -0.64 22.15 -18.07
CA SER A 12 -1.08 22.95 -16.90
C SER A 12 0.14 23.62 -16.28
N GLU A 13 0.04 24.90 -15.99
CA GLU A 13 1.07 25.66 -15.25
C GLU A 13 0.87 25.55 -13.73
N SER A 14 -0.18 24.86 -13.29
CA SER A 14 -0.54 24.60 -11.91
C SER A 14 -0.95 23.15 -11.74
N THR A 15 -1.56 22.79 -10.63
CA THR A 15 -2.02 21.45 -10.31
C THR A 15 -3.14 20.99 -11.25
N LEU A 16 -3.03 19.80 -11.83
CA LEU A 16 -4.11 19.18 -12.58
C LEU A 16 -5.06 18.49 -11.59
N LYS A 17 -6.32 18.90 -11.61
CA LYS A 17 -7.37 18.37 -10.74
C LYS A 17 -8.44 17.69 -11.55
N THR A 18 -8.91 16.53 -11.11
CA THR A 18 -10.14 15.95 -11.61
C THR A 18 -11.31 16.46 -10.77
N VAL A 19 -12.40 16.83 -11.42
CA VAL A 19 -13.59 17.36 -10.75
C VAL A 19 -14.81 16.52 -11.09
N SER A 20 -15.67 16.31 -10.11
CA SER A 20 -17.03 15.79 -10.29
C SER A 20 -18.02 16.95 -10.23
N LYS A 21 -18.92 16.99 -11.21
CA LYS A 21 -20.02 17.95 -11.23
C LYS A 21 -21.33 17.25 -10.90
N ASN A 22 -22.00 17.70 -9.84
CA ASN A 22 -23.34 17.23 -9.51
C ASN A 22 -24.31 17.64 -10.62
N ALA A 23 -24.96 16.66 -11.23
CA ALA A 23 -25.84 16.88 -12.38
C ALA A 23 -27.12 17.70 -12.02
N THR A 24 -27.54 17.63 -10.78
CA THR A 24 -28.78 18.31 -10.29
C THR A 24 -28.49 19.74 -9.80
N THR A 25 -27.44 19.91 -9.01
CA THR A 25 -27.15 21.20 -8.36
C THR A 25 -26.12 22.04 -9.13
N GLY A 26 -25.38 21.41 -10.04
CA GLY A 26 -24.24 22.03 -10.73
C GLY A 26 -23.00 22.23 -9.87
N ALA A 27 -23.04 21.83 -8.60
CA ALA A 27 -21.91 21.96 -7.69
C ALA A 27 -20.71 21.15 -8.21
N ILE A 28 -19.52 21.74 -8.14
CA ILE A 28 -18.24 21.13 -8.54
C ILE A 28 -17.51 20.71 -7.27
N THR A 29 -17.13 19.44 -7.22
CA THR A 29 -16.31 18.88 -6.14
C THR A 29 -15.00 18.37 -6.72
N GLU A 30 -13.89 18.74 -6.11
CA GLU A 30 -12.59 18.14 -6.45
C GLU A 30 -12.60 16.69 -6.02
N VAL A 31 -12.26 15.77 -6.95
CA VAL A 31 -12.27 14.34 -6.71
C VAL A 31 -10.86 13.81 -6.45
N THR A 32 -9.87 14.33 -7.18
CA THR A 32 -8.47 13.91 -7.05
C THR A 32 -7.57 15.08 -7.42
N THR A 33 -6.53 15.28 -6.66
CA THR A 33 -5.40 16.15 -7.00
C THR A 33 -4.22 15.25 -7.42
N LEU A 34 -3.62 15.49 -8.57
CA LEU A 34 -2.35 14.85 -8.91
C LEU A 34 -1.30 15.30 -7.89
N GLY A 35 -0.79 14.35 -7.10
CA GLY A 35 0.08 14.66 -5.97
C GLY A 35 -0.66 14.76 -4.63
N ASP A 36 -1.81 14.13 -4.50
CA ASP A 36 -2.43 13.94 -3.18
C ASP A 36 -1.43 13.40 -2.18
N GLY A 37 -1.41 13.99 -0.99
CA GLY A 37 -0.53 13.60 0.10
C GLY A 37 -0.71 12.13 0.52
N PRO A 38 0.09 11.67 1.48
CA PRO A 38 -0.02 10.30 1.98
C PRO A 38 -1.42 10.05 2.58
N VAL A 39 -1.82 8.79 2.60
CA VAL A 39 -3.04 8.32 3.29
C VAL A 39 -2.63 7.77 4.64
N SER A 40 -3.10 8.37 5.71
CA SER A 40 -2.97 7.78 7.04
C SER A 40 -3.99 6.64 7.18
N LEU A 41 -3.51 5.44 7.43
CA LEU A 41 -4.35 4.30 7.75
C LEU A 41 -4.83 4.40 9.19
N SER A 42 -6.00 3.84 9.49
CA SER A 42 -6.51 3.79 10.86
C SER A 42 -5.81 2.69 11.66
N ASP A 43 -5.77 2.84 12.96
CA ASP A 43 -5.48 1.75 13.88
C ASP A 43 -6.67 0.78 13.85
N GLY A 44 -6.41 -0.46 13.45
CA GLY A 44 -7.40 -1.51 13.16
C GLY A 44 -7.29 -2.07 11.74
N ASP A 45 -8.10 -3.08 11.46
CA ASP A 45 -8.11 -3.73 10.14
C ASP A 45 -8.64 -2.78 9.04
N VAL A 46 -7.93 -2.73 7.92
CA VAL A 46 -8.28 -1.86 6.80
C VAL A 46 -8.32 -2.64 5.49
N THR A 47 -9.46 -2.59 4.81
CA THR A 47 -9.55 -3.06 3.43
C THR A 47 -9.23 -1.94 2.46
N LEU A 48 -8.17 -2.12 1.68
CA LEU A 48 -7.69 -1.14 0.72
C LEU A 48 -8.43 -1.25 -0.61
N THR A 49 -8.45 -0.15 -1.35
CA THR A 49 -9.02 -0.11 -2.71
C THR A 49 -8.03 0.49 -3.70
N ASN A 50 -8.09 0.09 -4.96
CA ASN A 50 -7.26 0.71 -6.00
C ASN A 50 -7.56 2.20 -6.18
N ALA A 51 -8.83 2.60 -6.07
CA ALA A 51 -9.25 3.98 -6.32
C ALA A 51 -8.71 4.98 -5.28
N THR A 52 -8.58 4.57 -4.03
CA THR A 52 -8.20 5.47 -2.93
C THR A 52 -6.74 5.32 -2.52
N HIS A 53 -6.17 4.13 -2.65
CA HIS A 53 -4.89 3.79 -2.03
C HIS A 53 -3.77 3.50 -3.03
N SER A 54 -4.10 3.09 -4.28
CA SER A 54 -3.07 2.83 -5.29
C SER A 54 -2.39 4.13 -5.75
N GLY A 55 -1.08 4.05 -5.93
CA GLY A 55 -0.23 5.19 -6.31
C GLY A 55 0.10 6.14 -5.15
N ARG A 56 -0.27 5.79 -3.92
CA ARG A 56 -0.07 6.65 -2.74
C ARG A 56 0.83 6.00 -1.70
N VAL A 57 1.42 6.86 -0.87
CA VAL A 57 2.11 6.44 0.35
C VAL A 57 1.04 6.22 1.43
N LEU A 58 1.03 5.03 2.01
CA LEU A 58 0.14 4.60 3.07
C LEU A 58 0.90 4.65 4.39
N LEU A 59 0.51 5.55 5.27
CA LEU A 59 1.14 5.70 6.58
C LEU A 59 0.48 4.75 7.57
N VAL A 60 1.24 3.79 8.05
CA VAL A 60 0.82 2.79 9.03
C VAL A 60 1.07 3.35 10.42
N PRO A 61 0.06 3.50 11.27
CA PRO A 61 0.22 4.03 12.62
C PRO A 61 0.91 3.04 13.55
N ASP A 62 1.31 3.54 14.71
CA ASP A 62 1.59 2.74 15.90
C ASP A 62 0.27 2.12 16.38
N GLY A 63 0.17 0.79 16.37
CA GLY A 63 -1.08 0.07 16.61
C GLY A 63 -1.33 -0.24 18.08
N SER A 64 -2.59 -0.25 18.48
CA SER A 64 -3.01 -0.73 19.79
C SER A 64 -3.30 -2.24 19.81
N GLN A 65 -3.31 -2.86 18.63
CA GLN A 65 -3.52 -4.28 18.35
C GLN A 65 -2.82 -4.67 17.05
N ASP A 66 -2.75 -5.97 16.76
CA ASP A 66 -2.31 -6.44 15.44
C ASP A 66 -3.29 -5.96 14.37
N ASN A 67 -2.76 -5.30 13.36
CA ASN A 67 -3.56 -4.67 12.32
C ASN A 67 -3.38 -5.39 10.98
N THR A 68 -4.49 -5.76 10.34
CA THR A 68 -4.50 -6.40 9.03
C THR A 68 -4.88 -5.41 7.93
N TYR A 69 -4.00 -5.25 6.96
CA TYR A 69 -4.19 -4.42 5.77
C TYR A 69 -4.46 -5.31 4.56
N THR A 70 -5.73 -5.42 4.15
CA THR A 70 -6.12 -6.27 3.02
C THR A 70 -6.01 -5.51 1.70
N LEU A 71 -5.14 -5.97 0.81
CA LEU A 71 -5.00 -5.44 -0.56
C LEU A 71 -6.25 -5.77 -1.41
N PRO A 72 -6.60 -4.94 -2.40
CA PRO A 72 -7.58 -5.31 -3.40
C PRO A 72 -7.06 -6.44 -4.31
N ALA A 73 -7.88 -6.93 -5.24
CA ALA A 73 -7.39 -7.83 -6.29
C ALA A 73 -6.27 -7.17 -7.10
N PRO A 74 -5.17 -7.89 -7.41
CA PRO A 74 -4.05 -7.32 -8.13
C PRO A 74 -4.46 -6.81 -9.52
N ILE A 75 -4.00 -5.61 -9.84
CA ILE A 75 -4.11 -5.02 -11.18
C ILE A 75 -2.70 -4.66 -11.62
N ALA A 76 -2.32 -5.06 -12.83
CA ALA A 76 -0.99 -4.76 -13.36
C ALA A 76 -0.70 -3.24 -13.30
N GLY A 77 0.40 -2.87 -12.65
CA GLY A 77 0.81 -1.48 -12.48
C GLY A 77 0.20 -0.75 -11.27
N SER A 78 -0.71 -1.36 -10.50
CA SER A 78 -1.12 -0.80 -9.20
C SER A 78 0.06 -0.80 -8.23
N VAL A 79 0.20 0.26 -7.42
CA VAL A 79 1.32 0.42 -6.48
C VAL A 79 0.78 0.81 -5.12
N PHE A 80 1.21 0.11 -4.09
CA PHE A 80 0.91 0.40 -2.69
C PHE A 80 2.23 0.51 -1.93
N ARG A 81 2.52 1.66 -1.36
CA ARG A 81 3.73 1.86 -0.55
C ARG A 81 3.35 2.09 0.90
N PHE A 82 3.67 1.14 1.74
CA PHE A 82 3.43 1.19 3.18
C PHE A 82 4.67 1.72 3.88
N VAL A 83 4.48 2.73 4.70
CA VAL A 83 5.54 3.34 5.51
C VAL A 83 5.06 3.38 6.95
N TYR A 84 5.85 2.84 7.87
CA TYR A 84 5.57 2.94 9.29
C TYR A 84 5.73 4.39 9.75
N ALA A 85 4.71 4.93 10.40
CA ALA A 85 4.63 6.31 10.86
C ALA A 85 4.59 6.42 12.39
N GLY A 86 4.76 5.32 13.10
CA GLY A 86 4.91 5.31 14.56
C GLY A 86 6.22 5.97 15.01
N GLY A 87 6.24 6.51 16.21
CA GLY A 87 7.40 7.20 16.76
C GLY A 87 8.37 6.33 17.56
N ALA A 88 8.00 5.09 17.83
CA ALA A 88 8.76 4.11 18.59
C ALA A 88 8.51 2.70 18.01
N ALA A 89 9.19 1.69 18.55
CA ALA A 89 8.84 0.31 18.23
C ALA A 89 7.39 0.04 18.61
N ASP A 90 6.63 -0.50 17.65
CA ASP A 90 5.27 -0.95 17.91
C ASP A 90 5.29 -2.13 18.92
N ALA A 91 4.24 -2.31 19.66
CA ALA A 91 4.05 -3.47 20.52
C ALA A 91 3.22 -4.57 19.83
N THR A 92 2.75 -4.31 18.63
CA THR A 92 1.84 -5.15 17.85
C THR A 92 2.35 -5.34 16.42
N ASP A 93 1.74 -6.25 15.68
CA ASP A 93 2.19 -6.61 14.34
C ASP A 93 1.42 -5.86 13.26
N ALA A 94 2.10 -5.55 12.15
CA ALA A 94 1.47 -5.09 10.93
C ALA A 94 1.41 -6.24 9.91
N ILE A 95 0.22 -6.64 9.51
CA ILE A 95 0.00 -7.77 8.61
C ILE A 95 -0.57 -7.25 7.30
N ILE A 96 0.11 -7.48 6.19
CA ILE A 96 -0.39 -7.08 4.87
C ILE A 96 -0.75 -8.34 4.09
N VAL A 97 -2.02 -8.46 3.74
CA VAL A 97 -2.56 -9.64 3.09
C VAL A 97 -3.09 -9.34 1.69
N THR A 98 -2.99 -10.30 0.81
CA THR A 98 -3.70 -10.27 -0.48
C THR A 98 -5.20 -10.55 -0.25
N PRO A 99 -6.09 -10.38 -1.24
CA PRO A 99 -7.52 -10.62 -1.03
C PRO A 99 -7.88 -12.11 -0.81
N GLY A 100 -6.92 -13.02 -0.89
CA GLY A 100 -7.11 -14.45 -0.65
C GLY A 100 -5.99 -15.31 -1.23
N ASN A 101 -5.99 -16.60 -0.94
CA ASN A 101 -4.92 -17.55 -1.28
C ASN A 101 -4.73 -17.82 -2.79
N THR A 102 -5.57 -17.26 -3.66
CA THR A 102 -5.38 -17.29 -5.11
C THR A 102 -4.52 -16.14 -5.63
N ASN A 103 -4.17 -15.21 -4.75
CA ASN A 103 -3.29 -14.08 -5.03
C ASN A 103 -2.11 -14.14 -4.08
N PHE A 104 -0.90 -14.06 -4.58
CA PHE A 104 0.29 -14.28 -3.77
C PHE A 104 1.43 -13.32 -4.09
N TYR A 105 2.35 -13.24 -3.14
CA TYR A 105 3.55 -12.43 -3.25
C TYR A 105 4.66 -13.16 -3.98
N ILE A 106 5.43 -12.41 -4.74
CA ILE A 106 6.73 -12.82 -5.28
C ILE A 106 7.79 -11.83 -4.84
N ARG A 107 9.05 -12.27 -4.72
CA ARG A 107 10.20 -11.55 -4.16
C ARG A 107 10.14 -11.46 -2.64
N GLY A 108 10.68 -10.39 -2.04
CA GLY A 108 10.82 -10.27 -0.60
C GLY A 108 11.35 -8.92 -0.18
N VAL A 109 11.71 -8.81 1.09
CA VAL A 109 12.19 -7.59 1.72
C VAL A 109 13.56 -7.78 2.35
N SER A 110 14.32 -6.70 2.46
CA SER A 110 15.52 -6.65 3.30
C SER A 110 15.08 -6.52 4.75
N PHE A 111 15.61 -7.35 5.61
CA PHE A 111 15.39 -7.31 7.04
C PHE A 111 16.63 -6.77 7.75
N HIS A 112 16.42 -5.75 8.55
CA HIS A 112 17.41 -5.15 9.43
C HIS A 112 17.03 -5.51 10.86
N ASP A 113 17.77 -6.48 11.43
CA ASP A 113 17.63 -6.83 12.83
C ASP A 113 18.13 -5.66 13.70
N SER A 114 17.38 -5.31 14.73
CA SER A 114 17.76 -4.28 15.70
C SER A 114 19.10 -4.55 16.38
N ASP A 115 19.55 -5.81 16.37
CA ASP A 115 20.83 -6.28 16.92
C ASP A 115 22.00 -6.26 15.90
N ASN A 116 21.85 -5.53 14.78
CA ASN A 116 22.85 -5.26 13.74
C ASN A 116 23.06 -6.34 12.66
N ALA A 117 22.22 -7.33 12.54
CA ALA A 117 22.25 -8.25 11.40
C ALA A 117 21.40 -7.71 10.24
N ILE A 118 21.85 -7.96 9.01
CA ILE A 118 21.08 -7.70 7.79
C ILE A 118 20.89 -9.01 7.07
N SER A 119 19.66 -9.32 6.74
CA SER A 119 19.30 -10.49 5.95
C SER A 119 18.20 -10.17 4.95
N SER A 120 17.76 -11.16 4.21
CA SER A 120 16.63 -11.01 3.28
C SER A 120 15.60 -12.09 3.56
N VAL A 121 14.34 -11.71 3.53
CA VAL A 121 13.21 -12.62 3.72
C VAL A 121 12.41 -12.65 2.42
N PHE A 122 12.18 -13.84 1.88
CA PHE A 122 11.52 -14.03 0.58
C PHE A 122 10.23 -14.82 0.74
N SER A 123 9.23 -14.45 -0.05
CA SER A 123 8.08 -15.29 -0.35
C SER A 123 8.56 -16.53 -1.14
N ASP A 124 7.86 -17.64 -1.00
CA ASP A 124 8.06 -18.84 -1.81
C ASP A 124 7.71 -18.62 -3.31
N GLY A 125 7.02 -17.52 -3.61
CA GLY A 125 6.61 -17.14 -4.96
C GLY A 125 5.48 -17.98 -5.55
N ASN A 126 4.82 -18.79 -4.75
CA ASN A 126 3.86 -19.80 -5.18
C ASN A 126 2.54 -19.79 -4.38
N SER A 127 2.58 -19.52 -3.09
CA SER A 127 1.40 -19.58 -2.24
C SER A 127 1.31 -18.45 -1.20
N ASN A 128 2.43 -17.87 -0.80
CA ASN A 128 2.40 -16.88 0.27
C ASN A 128 1.54 -15.67 -0.07
N SER A 129 0.44 -15.53 0.63
CA SER A 129 -0.58 -14.49 0.46
C SER A 129 -0.59 -13.44 1.58
N SER A 130 0.30 -13.58 2.55
CA SER A 130 0.47 -12.73 3.72
C SER A 130 1.94 -12.40 3.95
N ILE A 131 2.22 -11.19 4.41
CA ILE A 131 3.46 -10.81 5.09
C ILE A 131 3.11 -10.24 6.45
N GLN A 132 3.66 -10.81 7.51
CA GLN A 132 3.57 -10.31 8.88
C GLN A 132 4.87 -9.61 9.24
N ILE A 133 4.78 -8.34 9.59
CA ILE A 133 5.88 -7.50 10.07
C ILE A 133 5.77 -7.47 11.58
N ASN A 134 6.63 -8.24 12.24
CA ASN A 134 6.56 -8.44 13.68
C ASN A 134 7.11 -7.22 14.43
N VAL A 135 6.30 -6.64 15.29
CA VAL A 135 6.69 -5.54 16.20
C VAL A 135 7.62 -4.52 15.52
N PRO A 136 7.14 -3.82 14.47
CA PRO A 136 8.00 -2.99 13.63
C PRO A 136 8.56 -1.80 14.40
N GLN A 137 9.84 -1.50 14.17
CA GLN A 137 10.47 -0.23 14.56
C GLN A 137 10.47 0.76 13.39
N ALA A 138 10.62 0.23 12.18
CA ALA A 138 10.48 0.98 10.93
C ALA A 138 10.22 0.02 9.79
N PHE A 139 9.48 0.45 8.79
CA PHE A 139 9.45 -0.21 7.48
C PHE A 139 9.06 0.76 6.37
N ASP A 140 9.56 0.45 5.19
CA ASP A 140 9.16 1.05 3.90
C ASP A 140 9.07 -0.09 2.90
N VAL A 141 7.84 -0.53 2.63
CA VAL A 141 7.55 -1.68 1.79
C VAL A 141 6.66 -1.25 0.64
N THR A 142 7.09 -1.56 -0.57
CA THR A 142 6.35 -1.28 -1.79
C THR A 142 5.84 -2.59 -2.39
N ILE A 143 4.55 -2.60 -2.71
CA ILE A 143 3.85 -3.74 -3.29
C ILE A 143 3.27 -3.30 -4.64
N ILE A 144 3.63 -4.01 -5.70
CA ILE A 144 3.22 -3.69 -7.07
C ILE A 144 2.38 -4.85 -7.62
N GLY A 145 1.19 -4.56 -8.14
CA GLY A 145 0.44 -5.51 -8.94
C GLY A 145 1.19 -5.86 -10.21
N LYS A 146 1.69 -7.08 -10.32
CA LYS A 146 2.42 -7.57 -11.49
C LYS A 146 1.46 -7.98 -12.62
N ASP A 147 0.44 -8.70 -12.26
CA ASP A 147 -0.60 -9.24 -13.15
C ASP A 147 -1.91 -9.39 -12.36
N SER A 148 -2.87 -10.14 -12.85
CA SER A 148 -4.17 -10.36 -12.16
C SER A 148 -4.09 -11.34 -10.98
N THR A 149 -2.94 -11.95 -10.74
CA THR A 149 -2.76 -13.00 -9.71
C THR A 149 -1.69 -12.63 -8.70
N ASN A 150 -0.61 -11.96 -9.15
CA ASN A 150 0.60 -11.79 -8.35
C ASN A 150 0.86 -10.34 -7.97
N TYR A 151 1.35 -10.17 -6.76
CA TYR A 151 2.01 -8.96 -6.30
C TYR A 151 3.52 -9.15 -6.21
N GLN A 152 4.30 -8.18 -6.67
CA GLN A 152 5.72 -8.06 -6.33
C GLN A 152 5.86 -7.24 -5.06
N ILE A 153 6.65 -7.73 -4.11
CA ILE A 153 6.96 -7.02 -2.87
C ILE A 153 8.46 -6.77 -2.77
N PHE A 154 8.84 -5.59 -2.33
CA PHE A 154 10.22 -5.21 -2.02
C PHE A 154 10.24 -4.03 -1.05
N GLY A 155 11.36 -3.84 -0.38
CA GLY A 155 11.54 -2.77 0.60
C GLY A 155 12.42 -3.20 1.75
N SER A 156 12.29 -2.52 2.87
CA SER A 156 13.04 -2.80 4.10
C SER A 156 12.14 -2.83 5.31
N VAL A 157 12.48 -3.69 6.25
CA VAL A 157 11.83 -3.82 7.55
C VAL A 157 12.91 -3.80 8.62
N THR A 158 12.70 -3.03 9.69
CA THR A 158 13.53 -3.01 10.89
C THR A 158 12.70 -3.42 12.08
N SER A 159 13.08 -4.49 12.75
CA SER A 159 12.43 -5.02 13.95
C SER A 159 13.39 -5.97 14.68
N ALA A 160 13.02 -6.40 15.89
CA ALA A 160 13.78 -7.42 16.62
C ALA A 160 13.52 -8.85 16.12
N THR A 161 12.45 -9.06 15.35
CA THR A 161 12.07 -10.37 14.82
C THR A 161 11.84 -10.26 13.33
N ALA A 162 12.40 -11.19 12.56
CA ALA A 162 12.26 -11.20 11.10
C ALA A 162 10.77 -11.22 10.68
N PRO A 163 10.40 -10.46 9.63
CA PRO A 163 9.07 -10.60 9.04
C PRO A 163 8.88 -12.02 8.50
N ALA A 164 7.64 -12.46 8.44
CA ALA A 164 7.30 -13.79 7.96
C ALA A 164 6.33 -13.72 6.78
N PHE A 165 6.61 -14.52 5.74
CA PHE A 165 5.63 -14.79 4.68
C PHE A 165 4.87 -16.07 5.00
N ALA A 166 3.57 -16.08 4.78
CA ALA A 166 2.70 -17.23 5.03
C ALA A 166 1.52 -17.26 4.06
N ASP A 167 0.83 -18.37 4.04
CA ASP A 167 -0.50 -18.51 3.45
C ASP A 167 -1.54 -17.96 4.44
N GLN A 168 -2.64 -17.45 3.92
CA GLN A 168 -3.78 -17.02 4.75
C GLN A 168 -4.62 -18.20 5.20
#